data_23e5f9a7f56900cb2e52db5e531758ab
#
_entry.id   23e5f9a7f56900cb2e52db5e531758ab
#
_cell.length_a   1.000
_cell.length_b   1.000
_cell.length_c   1.000
_cell.angle_alpha   90.00
_cell.angle_beta   90.00
_cell.angle_gamma   90.00
#
_symmetry.space_group_name_H-M   'P 1'
#
loop_
_entity.id
_entity.type
_entity.pdbx_description
1 polymer ?
#
loop_
_entity_poly.entity_id
_entity_poly.type
_entity_poly.pdbx_seq_one_letter_code
_entity_poly.pdbx_strand_id
1 'polypeptide(L)'
;LDRKFVKVSLGGIRDEAEIRGHRRTYVGSMPGRIIQGIKQAGATNPVFMLDEIDKVGMDYRGDPSAALLEALDPEQNGQFSDHYLELPFDLSNVMFITTANILDTIPPALRDRLEVIRYPGYTEEEKFHIAKKYLIPKQVEAHGLGRDQLLFEEKALRELIQQYTREAGVRALEREISAILRKVARKIAEGDKTKCFNIKADDLRSYLGPIKFLPQLSEIDDTVGMSTGLAWSEAGGSILFIEVTLMPGKGTVQLTGQLGDVMKESAQAAMSYVRSHWKELGLPEKFFQKVDIHVHVPGG
;
A
#
# COMPACT_ATOMS: atom_id res chain seq x y z
N LEU A 1 5.34 -6.56 27.65
CA LEU A 1 4.49 -7.73 27.92
C LEU A 1 5.27 -8.94 28.45
N ASP A 2 6.58 -8.95 28.30
CA ASP A 2 7.49 -10.06 28.67
C ASP A 2 7.04 -11.44 28.15
N ARG A 3 6.51 -11.45 26.92
CA ARG A 3 6.08 -12.67 26.22
C ARG A 3 7.03 -12.98 25.08
N LYS A 4 7.21 -14.25 24.75
CA LYS A 4 7.94 -14.65 23.53
C LYS A 4 7.20 -14.17 22.30
N PHE A 5 7.94 -13.85 21.24
CA PHE A 5 7.39 -13.36 19.97
C PHE A 5 7.65 -14.35 18.85
N VAL A 6 6.62 -14.62 18.07
CA VAL A 6 6.69 -15.44 16.85
C VAL A 6 6.02 -14.71 15.72
N LYS A 7 6.62 -14.76 14.54
CA LYS A 7 6.05 -14.22 13.31
C LYS A 7 5.90 -15.33 12.28
N VAL A 8 4.70 -15.45 11.73
CA VAL A 8 4.38 -16.38 10.64
C VAL A 8 3.76 -15.58 9.50
N SER A 9 4.30 -15.70 8.27
CA SER A 9 3.68 -15.11 7.08
C SER A 9 2.61 -16.04 6.54
N LEU A 10 1.43 -15.46 6.28
CA LEU A 10 0.30 -16.14 5.64
C LEU A 10 0.23 -15.87 4.13
N GLY A 11 1.08 -14.98 3.62
CA GLY A 11 1.11 -14.63 2.21
C GLY A 11 1.37 -15.84 1.31
N GLY A 12 0.39 -16.13 0.44
CA GLY A 12 0.48 -17.25 -0.50
C GLY A 12 -0.02 -18.60 0.02
N ILE A 13 -0.49 -18.69 1.26
CA ILE A 13 -1.15 -19.90 1.79
C ILE A 13 -2.48 -20.10 1.07
N ARG A 14 -2.70 -21.31 0.57
CA ARG A 14 -3.93 -21.73 -0.12
C ARG A 14 -4.50 -23.03 0.42
N ASP A 15 -3.69 -23.79 1.14
CA ASP A 15 -4.06 -25.10 1.70
C ASP A 15 -4.32 -24.97 3.20
N GLU A 16 -5.50 -25.41 3.64
CA GLU A 16 -5.86 -25.45 5.05
C GLU A 16 -4.84 -26.25 5.88
N ALA A 17 -4.25 -27.28 5.28
CA ALA A 17 -3.26 -28.13 5.94
C ALA A 17 -1.97 -27.35 6.32
N GLU A 18 -1.67 -26.22 5.70
CA GLU A 18 -0.58 -25.37 6.17
C GLU A 18 -0.88 -24.73 7.54
N ILE A 19 -2.15 -24.48 7.85
CA ILE A 19 -2.57 -23.91 9.15
C ILE A 19 -2.79 -25.00 10.19
N ARG A 20 -3.55 -26.05 9.81
CA ARG A 20 -3.98 -27.15 10.71
C ARG A 20 -3.10 -28.39 10.67
N GLY A 21 -2.06 -28.41 9.82
CA GLY A 21 -1.22 -29.60 9.67
C GLY A 21 -1.80 -30.68 8.76
N HIS A 22 -0.95 -31.58 8.35
CA HIS A 22 -1.31 -32.75 7.54
C HIS A 22 -1.56 -33.98 8.44
N ARG A 23 -2.52 -34.82 8.06
CA ARG A 23 -2.74 -36.07 8.77
C ARG A 23 -1.47 -36.96 8.76
N ARG A 24 -1.13 -37.59 9.86
CA ARG A 24 0.09 -38.41 10.02
C ARG A 24 0.25 -39.54 9.00
N THR A 25 -0.83 -39.93 8.34
CA THR A 25 -0.83 -40.99 7.33
C THR A 25 -0.12 -40.61 6.03
N TYR A 26 0.14 -39.34 5.81
CA TYR A 26 0.82 -38.88 4.61
C TYR A 26 2.33 -38.79 4.79
N VAL A 27 3.08 -39.18 3.75
CA VAL A 27 4.55 -39.05 3.74
C VAL A 27 4.89 -37.53 3.74
N GLY A 28 5.75 -37.14 4.69
CA GLY A 28 6.12 -35.73 4.85
C GLY A 28 5.11 -34.89 5.66
N SER A 29 4.16 -35.54 6.36
CA SER A 29 3.21 -34.88 7.24
C SER A 29 3.91 -34.07 8.33
N MET A 30 3.40 -32.87 8.59
CA MET A 30 3.92 -31.95 9.62
C MET A 30 2.76 -31.26 10.33
N PRO A 31 2.97 -30.83 11.60
CA PRO A 31 2.03 -29.92 12.27
C PRO A 31 1.81 -28.63 11.47
N GLY A 32 0.66 -28.02 11.67
CA GLY A 32 0.36 -26.72 11.09
C GLY A 32 1.29 -25.61 11.60
N ARG A 33 1.33 -24.50 10.85
CA ARG A 33 2.21 -23.36 11.15
C ARG A 33 1.96 -22.74 12.52
N ILE A 34 0.72 -22.79 13.03
CA ILE A 34 0.40 -22.29 14.37
C ILE A 34 1.12 -23.15 15.43
N ILE A 35 0.97 -24.44 15.36
CA ILE A 35 1.63 -25.38 16.32
C ILE A 35 3.15 -25.33 16.19
N GLN A 36 3.68 -25.24 14.95
CA GLN A 36 5.11 -25.08 14.75
C GLN A 36 5.63 -23.77 15.37
N GLY A 37 4.89 -22.68 15.22
CA GLY A 37 5.23 -21.39 15.82
C GLY A 37 5.21 -21.43 17.35
N ILE A 38 4.22 -22.06 17.96
CA ILE A 38 4.16 -22.28 19.41
C ILE A 38 5.38 -23.09 19.89
N LYS A 39 5.70 -24.16 19.18
CA LYS A 39 6.91 -24.97 19.48
C LYS A 39 8.19 -24.13 19.38
N GLN A 40 8.30 -23.31 18.36
CA GLN A 40 9.46 -22.41 18.18
C GLN A 40 9.56 -21.36 19.29
N ALA A 41 8.43 -20.81 19.74
CA ALA A 41 8.37 -19.88 20.86
C ALA A 41 8.88 -20.51 22.17
N GLY A 42 8.67 -21.81 22.35
CA GLY A 42 8.96 -22.51 23.62
C GLY A 42 8.09 -22.01 24.79
N ALA A 43 6.92 -21.45 24.49
CA ALA A 43 5.98 -20.93 25.47
C ALA A 43 4.54 -21.11 24.95
N THR A 44 3.57 -21.30 25.84
CA THR A 44 2.15 -21.48 25.49
C THR A 44 1.38 -20.15 25.38
N ASN A 45 2.02 -19.05 25.75
CA ASN A 45 1.42 -17.71 25.77
C ASN A 45 2.21 -16.65 24.97
N PRO A 46 2.71 -16.95 23.76
CA PRO A 46 3.48 -15.97 22.98
C PRO A 46 2.60 -14.85 22.47
N VAL A 47 3.25 -13.77 22.00
CA VAL A 47 2.67 -12.86 21.01
C VAL A 47 2.89 -13.48 19.63
N PHE A 48 1.82 -13.84 18.94
CA PHE A 48 1.86 -14.55 17.67
C PHE A 48 1.40 -13.61 16.54
N MET A 49 2.33 -13.20 15.68
CA MET A 49 2.04 -12.33 14.56
C MET A 49 1.76 -13.16 13.30
N LEU A 50 0.59 -12.96 12.74
CA LEU A 50 0.15 -13.51 11.46
C LEU A 50 0.23 -12.39 10.41
N ASP A 51 1.25 -12.43 9.56
CA ASP A 51 1.53 -11.39 8.59
C ASP A 51 0.81 -11.65 7.27
N GLU A 52 0.23 -10.59 6.68
CA GLU A 52 -0.46 -10.62 5.37
C GLU A 52 -1.70 -11.53 5.34
N ILE A 53 -2.59 -11.40 6.34
CA ILE A 53 -3.84 -12.19 6.40
C ILE A 53 -4.77 -11.94 5.21
N ASP A 54 -4.69 -10.76 4.59
CA ASP A 54 -5.44 -10.36 3.40
C ASP A 54 -5.04 -11.12 2.14
N LYS A 55 -3.91 -11.84 2.17
CA LYS A 55 -3.39 -12.63 1.05
C LYS A 55 -3.64 -14.12 1.17
N VAL A 56 -4.38 -14.52 2.17
CA VAL A 56 -4.84 -15.90 2.32
C VAL A 56 -5.86 -16.18 1.22
N GLY A 57 -5.56 -17.14 0.34
CA GLY A 57 -6.44 -17.52 -0.77
C GLY A 57 -7.28 -18.74 -0.41
N MET A 58 -8.45 -18.87 -1.07
CA MET A 58 -9.23 -20.12 -1.09
C MET A 58 -8.84 -20.94 -2.31
N ASP A 59 -8.67 -22.24 -2.14
CA ASP A 59 -8.43 -23.19 -3.22
C ASP A 59 -9.33 -24.44 -3.01
N TYR A 60 -9.43 -25.31 -4.02
CA TYR A 60 -10.13 -26.58 -3.94
C TYR A 60 -9.60 -27.53 -2.86
N ARG A 61 -8.46 -27.22 -2.24
CA ARG A 61 -7.80 -28.00 -1.18
C ARG A 61 -8.24 -27.65 0.23
N GLY A 62 -9.19 -26.75 0.39
CA GLY A 62 -9.71 -26.34 1.67
C GLY A 62 -9.83 -24.83 1.85
N ASP A 63 -10.29 -24.41 3.01
CA ASP A 63 -10.47 -23.00 3.37
C ASP A 63 -9.54 -22.64 4.55
N PRO A 64 -8.35 -22.08 4.29
CA PRO A 64 -7.46 -21.63 5.35
C PRO A 64 -8.11 -20.58 6.27
N SER A 65 -9.10 -19.81 5.77
CA SER A 65 -9.81 -18.81 6.57
C SER A 65 -10.66 -19.47 7.67
N ALA A 66 -11.24 -20.64 7.40
CA ALA A 66 -11.97 -21.41 8.41
C ALA A 66 -11.03 -21.92 9.52
N ALA A 67 -9.83 -22.35 9.17
CA ALA A 67 -8.82 -22.75 10.14
C ALA A 67 -8.35 -21.58 11.01
N LEU A 68 -8.20 -20.38 10.40
CA LEU A 68 -7.86 -19.15 11.12
C LEU A 68 -9.01 -18.71 12.03
N LEU A 69 -10.26 -18.87 11.62
CA LEU A 69 -11.41 -18.60 12.49
C LEU A 69 -11.35 -19.38 13.78
N GLU A 70 -11.10 -20.69 13.72
CA GLU A 70 -10.98 -21.52 14.92
C GLU A 70 -9.84 -21.08 15.82
N ALA A 71 -8.71 -20.66 15.24
CA ALA A 71 -7.56 -20.19 16.01
C ALA A 71 -7.77 -18.81 16.66
N LEU A 72 -8.49 -17.92 15.99
CA LEU A 72 -8.67 -16.52 16.41
C LEU A 72 -9.97 -16.28 17.20
N ASP A 73 -10.92 -17.20 17.14
CA ASP A 73 -12.17 -17.09 17.88
C ASP A 73 -11.97 -17.50 19.35
N PRO A 74 -12.16 -16.59 20.33
CA PRO A 74 -12.01 -16.92 21.74
C PRO A 74 -12.92 -18.04 22.24
N GLU A 75 -14.05 -18.28 21.55
CA GLU A 75 -14.98 -19.35 21.91
C GLU A 75 -14.50 -20.74 21.46
N GLN A 76 -13.62 -20.79 20.45
CA GLN A 76 -13.17 -22.03 19.82
C GLN A 76 -11.68 -22.33 20.06
N ASN A 77 -10.85 -21.29 20.24
CA ASN A 77 -9.40 -21.40 20.26
C ASN A 77 -8.83 -22.27 21.43
N GLY A 78 -9.59 -22.46 22.50
CA GLY A 78 -9.21 -23.35 23.59
C GLY A 78 -9.22 -24.85 23.20
N GLN A 79 -9.83 -25.19 22.06
CA GLN A 79 -9.93 -26.53 21.53
C GLN A 79 -9.40 -26.63 20.09
N PHE A 80 -8.43 -25.82 19.73
CA PHE A 80 -7.87 -25.80 18.38
C PHE A 80 -7.37 -27.19 17.96
N SER A 81 -7.85 -27.67 16.82
CA SER A 81 -7.55 -29.01 16.32
C SER A 81 -6.52 -28.97 15.20
N ASP A 82 -5.31 -29.45 15.48
CA ASP A 82 -4.28 -29.73 14.48
C ASP A 82 -4.37 -31.19 14.01
N HIS A 83 -4.45 -31.39 12.69
CA HIS A 83 -4.63 -32.73 12.10
C HIS A 83 -3.43 -33.63 12.27
N TYR A 84 -2.24 -33.09 12.52
CA TYR A 84 -1.04 -33.89 12.80
C TYR A 84 -0.99 -34.31 14.27
N LEU A 85 -1.38 -33.42 15.19
CA LEU A 85 -1.40 -33.73 16.60
C LEU A 85 -2.52 -34.72 16.96
N GLU A 86 -3.69 -34.58 16.30
CA GLU A 86 -4.92 -35.35 16.61
C GLU A 86 -5.40 -35.21 18.07
N LEU A 87 -4.98 -34.13 18.70
CA LEU A 87 -5.33 -33.70 20.05
C LEU A 87 -5.66 -32.21 20.05
N PRO A 88 -6.65 -31.78 20.84
CA PRO A 88 -6.93 -30.36 20.99
C PRO A 88 -5.77 -29.66 21.67
N PHE A 89 -5.48 -28.43 21.20
CA PHE A 89 -4.45 -27.55 21.74
C PHE A 89 -5.07 -26.23 22.17
N ASP A 90 -4.78 -25.81 23.40
CA ASP A 90 -5.32 -24.59 23.98
C ASP A 90 -4.51 -23.36 23.51
N LEU A 91 -5.13 -22.52 22.69
CA LEU A 91 -4.58 -21.25 22.21
C LEU A 91 -5.13 -20.02 22.97
N SER A 92 -5.95 -20.19 24.00
CA SER A 92 -6.62 -19.10 24.71
C SER A 92 -5.65 -18.09 25.35
N ASN A 93 -4.43 -18.52 25.67
CA ASN A 93 -3.40 -17.66 26.25
C ASN A 93 -2.49 -17.00 25.21
N VAL A 94 -2.67 -17.29 23.91
CA VAL A 94 -1.90 -16.69 22.81
C VAL A 94 -2.47 -15.32 22.47
N MET A 95 -1.62 -14.31 22.39
CA MET A 95 -2.01 -13.01 21.87
C MET A 95 -1.75 -12.97 20.38
N PHE A 96 -2.79 -13.02 19.58
CA PHE A 96 -2.69 -12.91 18.13
C PHE A 96 -2.66 -11.46 17.68
N ILE A 97 -1.75 -11.13 16.77
CA ILE A 97 -1.68 -9.87 16.05
C ILE A 97 -1.66 -10.20 14.57
N THR A 98 -2.59 -9.64 13.81
CA THR A 98 -2.64 -9.83 12.36
C THR A 98 -2.27 -8.56 11.63
N THR A 99 -1.63 -8.66 10.47
CA THR A 99 -1.41 -7.53 9.57
C THR A 99 -2.12 -7.74 8.26
N ALA A 100 -2.63 -6.65 7.68
CA ALA A 100 -3.27 -6.64 6.37
C ALA A 100 -3.01 -5.32 5.67
N ASN A 101 -2.98 -5.33 4.35
CA ASN A 101 -2.95 -4.12 3.52
C ASN A 101 -4.37 -3.70 3.11
N ILE A 102 -5.23 -4.67 2.80
CA ILE A 102 -6.59 -4.44 2.31
C ILE A 102 -7.58 -5.15 3.22
N LEU A 103 -8.46 -4.39 3.85
CA LEU A 103 -9.45 -4.94 4.78
C LEU A 103 -10.58 -5.70 4.06
N ASP A 104 -10.96 -5.25 2.88
CA ASP A 104 -12.12 -5.78 2.15
C ASP A 104 -11.89 -7.19 1.58
N THR A 105 -10.64 -7.62 1.46
CA THR A 105 -10.29 -8.98 1.02
C THR A 105 -10.38 -10.01 2.14
N ILE A 106 -10.46 -9.56 3.40
CA ILE A 106 -10.62 -10.44 4.55
C ILE A 106 -12.08 -10.87 4.64
N PRO A 107 -12.37 -12.19 4.74
CA PRO A 107 -13.74 -12.68 4.91
C PRO A 107 -14.45 -12.01 6.08
N PRO A 108 -15.73 -11.60 5.93
CA PRO A 108 -16.47 -10.89 6.98
C PRO A 108 -16.45 -11.61 8.34
N ALA A 109 -16.65 -12.92 8.34
CA ALA A 109 -16.65 -13.72 9.55
C ALA A 109 -15.33 -13.64 10.34
N LEU A 110 -14.20 -13.59 9.62
CA LEU A 110 -12.88 -13.43 10.22
C LEU A 110 -12.66 -11.98 10.71
N ARG A 111 -13.09 -11.00 9.92
CA ARG A 111 -13.00 -9.59 10.28
C ARG A 111 -13.78 -9.24 11.55
N ASP A 112 -14.94 -9.86 11.76
CA ASP A 112 -15.80 -9.65 12.94
C ASP A 112 -15.16 -10.17 14.25
N ARG A 113 -14.11 -11.00 14.15
CA ARG A 113 -13.33 -11.49 15.29
C ARG A 113 -12.06 -10.68 15.59
N LEU A 114 -11.79 -9.65 14.77
CA LEU A 114 -10.57 -8.85 14.85
C LEU A 114 -10.90 -7.41 15.28
N GLU A 115 -10.10 -6.88 16.19
CA GLU A 115 -10.06 -5.46 16.45
C GLU A 115 -9.20 -4.77 15.38
N VAL A 116 -9.83 -3.91 14.58
CA VAL A 116 -9.16 -3.26 13.45
C VAL A 116 -8.54 -1.93 13.86
N ILE A 117 -7.21 -1.87 13.86
CA ILE A 117 -6.44 -0.65 14.11
C ILE A 117 -5.87 -0.19 12.78
N ARG A 118 -6.32 0.97 12.29
CA ARG A 118 -5.86 1.53 11.02
C ARG A 118 -4.61 2.38 11.20
N TYR A 119 -3.60 2.11 10.40
CA TYR A 119 -2.40 2.93 10.27
C TYR A 119 -2.48 3.71 8.95
N PRO A 120 -2.75 5.02 8.98
CA PRO A 120 -2.75 5.84 7.77
C PRO A 120 -1.33 5.94 7.20
N GLY A 121 -1.23 6.28 5.93
CA GLY A 121 0.05 6.63 5.31
C GLY A 121 0.66 7.88 5.95
N TYR A 122 1.97 8.03 5.79
CA TYR A 122 2.69 9.20 6.27
C TYR A 122 2.49 10.38 5.33
N THR A 123 2.31 11.56 5.91
CA THR A 123 2.38 12.85 5.20
C THR A 123 3.80 13.14 4.72
N GLU A 124 3.96 14.07 3.80
CA GLU A 124 5.29 14.47 3.31
C GLU A 124 6.20 14.96 4.46
N GLU A 125 5.65 15.73 5.39
CA GLU A 125 6.40 16.25 6.53
C GLU A 125 6.84 15.13 7.49
N GLU A 126 5.96 14.16 7.74
CA GLU A 126 6.31 12.97 8.52
C GLU A 126 7.40 12.14 7.83
N LYS A 127 7.29 11.93 6.51
CA LYS A 127 8.31 11.23 5.70
C LYS A 127 9.65 11.95 5.78
N PHE A 128 9.64 13.29 5.71
CA PHE A 128 10.84 14.10 5.85
C PHE A 128 11.52 13.87 7.23
N HIS A 129 10.75 13.94 8.30
CA HIS A 129 11.29 13.71 9.65
C HIS A 129 11.76 12.28 9.87
N ILE A 130 11.02 11.28 9.37
CA ILE A 130 11.41 9.86 9.42
C ILE A 130 12.71 9.65 8.64
N ALA A 131 12.82 10.21 7.44
CA ALA A 131 14.03 10.09 6.63
C ALA A 131 15.25 10.69 7.34
N LYS A 132 15.13 11.92 7.84
CA LYS A 132 16.21 12.65 8.52
C LYS A 132 16.65 11.94 9.80
N LYS A 133 15.70 11.50 10.62
CA LYS A 133 15.98 10.96 11.98
C LYS A 133 16.34 9.48 11.98
N TYR A 134 15.78 8.69 11.07
CA TYR A 134 15.90 7.23 11.13
C TYR A 134 16.49 6.61 9.87
N LEU A 135 15.98 6.94 8.65
CA LEU A 135 16.39 6.22 7.46
C LEU A 135 17.82 6.57 7.05
N ILE A 136 18.17 7.85 6.99
CA ILE A 136 19.51 8.29 6.61
C ILE A 136 20.57 7.72 7.55
N PRO A 137 20.48 7.88 8.89
CA PRO A 137 21.46 7.29 9.79
C PRO A 137 21.59 5.77 9.67
N LYS A 138 20.47 5.05 9.56
CA LYS A 138 20.43 3.60 9.36
C LYS A 138 21.15 3.18 8.09
N GLN A 139 20.87 3.88 6.98
CA GLN A 139 21.44 3.56 5.68
C GLN A 139 22.92 3.96 5.59
N VAL A 140 23.35 5.04 6.22
CA VAL A 140 24.77 5.44 6.34
C VAL A 140 25.57 4.33 7.01
N GLU A 141 25.09 3.82 8.13
CA GLU A 141 25.71 2.71 8.85
C GLU A 141 25.74 1.42 8.02
N ALA A 142 24.62 1.09 7.38
CA ALA A 142 24.49 -0.13 6.54
C ALA A 142 25.43 -0.12 5.32
N HIS A 143 25.84 1.06 4.84
CA HIS A 143 26.78 1.22 3.73
C HIS A 143 28.23 1.47 4.17
N GLY A 144 28.53 1.38 5.46
CA GLY A 144 29.88 1.59 6.01
C GLY A 144 30.40 3.02 5.88
N LEU A 145 29.50 4.01 5.79
CA LEU A 145 29.86 5.42 5.71
C LEU A 145 29.91 6.06 7.10
N GLY A 146 30.82 7.02 7.28
CA GLY A 146 30.84 7.87 8.47
C GLY A 146 29.70 8.89 8.44
N ARG A 147 29.17 9.24 9.60
CA ARG A 147 28.07 10.23 9.72
C ARG A 147 28.45 11.62 9.25
N ASP A 148 29.72 11.94 9.26
CA ASP A 148 30.33 13.20 8.83
C ASP A 148 30.64 13.21 7.32
N GLN A 149 30.56 12.08 6.67
CA GLN A 149 30.85 11.95 5.22
C GLN A 149 29.68 12.28 4.32
N LEU A 150 28.49 12.45 4.87
CA LEU A 150 27.28 12.69 4.09
C LEU A 150 26.37 13.72 4.76
N LEU A 151 25.88 14.66 3.95
CA LEU A 151 24.86 15.60 4.33
C LEU A 151 23.77 15.64 3.23
N PHE A 152 22.50 15.57 3.63
CA PHE A 152 21.38 15.87 2.76
C PHE A 152 20.87 17.28 3.04
N GLU A 153 20.80 18.13 2.03
CA GLU A 153 20.08 19.39 2.14
C GLU A 153 18.58 19.14 2.29
N GLU A 154 17.89 19.96 3.07
CA GLU A 154 16.44 19.79 3.28
C GLU A 154 15.65 19.83 1.96
N LYS A 155 16.04 20.75 1.07
CA LYS A 155 15.44 20.87 -0.27
C LYS A 155 15.60 19.57 -1.05
N ALA A 156 16.79 18.96 -1.04
CA ALA A 156 17.04 17.69 -1.72
C ALA A 156 16.17 16.56 -1.16
N LEU A 157 16.01 16.49 0.15
CA LEU A 157 15.20 15.45 0.78
C LEU A 157 13.71 15.62 0.47
N ARG A 158 13.19 16.85 0.45
CA ARG A 158 11.81 17.15 0.04
C ARG A 158 11.56 16.81 -1.44
N GLU A 159 12.47 17.22 -2.33
CA GLU A 159 12.36 16.85 -3.74
C GLU A 159 12.50 15.33 -3.96
N LEU A 160 13.33 14.63 -3.19
CA LEU A 160 13.42 13.18 -3.23
C LEU A 160 12.07 12.53 -2.91
N ILE A 161 11.38 13.03 -1.87
CA ILE A 161 10.06 12.54 -1.47
C ILE A 161 9.02 12.80 -2.56
N GLN A 162 8.98 14.02 -3.10
CA GLN A 162 7.96 14.46 -4.04
C GLN A 162 8.16 13.89 -5.46
N GLN A 163 9.41 13.83 -5.94
CA GLN A 163 9.70 13.57 -7.34
C GLN A 163 10.18 12.13 -7.61
N TYR A 164 10.63 11.41 -6.59
CA TYR A 164 11.18 10.06 -6.76
C TYR A 164 10.41 8.97 -6.02
N THR A 165 9.45 9.35 -5.15
CA THR A 165 8.64 8.37 -4.41
C THR A 165 7.14 8.70 -4.50
N ARG A 166 6.31 7.65 -4.61
CA ARG A 166 4.85 7.76 -4.53
C ARG A 166 4.33 6.52 -3.79
N GLU A 167 4.22 6.64 -2.48
CA GLU A 167 3.86 5.53 -1.59
C GLU A 167 3.22 6.06 -0.30
N ALA A 168 2.39 5.26 0.35
CA ALA A 168 1.85 5.57 1.68
C ALA A 168 2.91 5.50 2.78
N GLY A 169 3.81 4.53 2.69
CA GLY A 169 4.90 4.29 3.64
C GLY A 169 6.19 5.04 3.29
N VAL A 170 7.31 4.43 3.65
CA VAL A 170 8.67 4.97 3.46
C VAL A 170 9.66 3.94 2.85
N ARG A 171 9.16 2.81 2.33
CA ARG A 171 10.02 1.75 1.77
C ARG A 171 10.70 2.16 0.46
N ALA A 172 9.97 2.86 -0.43
CA ALA A 172 10.56 3.40 -1.65
C ALA A 172 11.55 4.51 -1.32
N LEU A 173 11.22 5.39 -0.38
CA LEU A 173 12.10 6.45 0.09
C LEU A 173 13.41 5.86 0.66
N GLU A 174 13.33 4.83 1.48
CA GLU A 174 14.51 4.12 1.98
C GLU A 174 15.37 3.53 0.85
N ARG A 175 14.74 2.95 -0.19
CA ARG A 175 15.44 2.43 -1.37
C ARG A 175 16.14 3.51 -2.17
N GLU A 176 15.51 4.67 -2.37
CA GLU A 176 16.12 5.78 -3.10
C GLU A 176 17.30 6.39 -2.30
N ILE A 177 17.14 6.56 -0.98
CA ILE A 177 18.25 6.96 -0.08
C ILE A 177 19.40 5.95 -0.20
N SER A 178 19.12 4.66 -0.09
CA SER A 178 20.11 3.59 -0.23
C SER A 178 20.81 3.62 -1.61
N ALA A 179 20.08 3.95 -2.70
CA ALA A 179 20.66 4.07 -4.03
C ALA A 179 21.66 5.23 -4.15
N ILE A 180 21.37 6.37 -3.51
CA ILE A 180 22.31 7.50 -3.43
C ILE A 180 23.54 7.09 -2.64
N LEU A 181 23.36 6.50 -1.45
CA LEU A 181 24.46 6.12 -0.57
C LEU A 181 25.38 5.07 -1.19
N ARG A 182 24.85 4.09 -1.92
CA ARG A 182 25.69 3.14 -2.67
C ARG A 182 26.58 3.83 -3.67
N LYS A 183 26.09 4.86 -4.38
CA LYS A 183 26.89 5.62 -5.34
C LYS A 183 27.93 6.49 -4.67
N VAL A 184 27.64 7.04 -3.50
CA VAL A 184 28.61 7.77 -2.67
C VAL A 184 29.69 6.82 -2.15
N ALA A 185 29.30 5.68 -1.57
CA ALA A 185 30.25 4.67 -1.09
C ALA A 185 31.17 4.17 -2.21
N ARG A 186 30.63 3.98 -3.42
CA ARG A 186 31.42 3.61 -4.60
C ARG A 186 32.46 4.69 -4.95
N LYS A 187 32.09 5.97 -4.99
CA LYS A 187 33.03 7.08 -5.26
C LYS A 187 34.18 7.08 -4.26
N ILE A 188 33.88 6.90 -2.97
CA ILE A 188 34.88 6.82 -1.91
C ILE A 188 35.81 5.63 -2.16
N ALA A 189 35.27 4.46 -2.49
CA ALA A 189 36.05 3.26 -2.77
C ALA A 189 36.94 3.40 -4.03
N GLU A 190 36.49 4.18 -5.02
CA GLU A 190 37.25 4.52 -6.23
C GLU A 190 38.34 5.60 -5.98
N GLY A 191 38.47 6.08 -4.75
CA GLY A 191 39.54 6.98 -4.33
C GLY A 191 39.15 8.47 -4.32
N ASP A 192 37.87 8.80 -4.38
CA ASP A 192 37.42 10.18 -4.19
C ASP A 192 37.75 10.65 -2.78
N LYS A 193 38.53 11.75 -2.67
CA LYS A 193 39.00 12.29 -1.40
C LYS A 193 38.06 13.31 -0.77
N THR A 194 36.84 13.43 -1.28
CA THR A 194 35.82 14.33 -0.75
C THR A 194 35.51 13.93 0.69
N LYS A 195 35.74 14.85 1.63
CA LYS A 195 35.54 14.58 3.06
C LYS A 195 34.07 14.45 3.43
N CYS A 196 33.19 15.25 2.79
CA CYS A 196 31.76 15.24 3.02
C CYS A 196 31.02 15.46 1.71
N PHE A 197 30.16 14.53 1.35
CA PHE A 197 29.27 14.61 0.19
C PHE A 197 28.00 15.35 0.60
N ASN A 198 27.82 16.58 0.10
CA ASN A 198 26.60 17.34 0.29
C ASN A 198 25.65 17.04 -0.88
N ILE A 199 24.54 16.35 -0.59
CA ILE A 199 23.52 15.99 -1.59
C ILE A 199 22.53 17.14 -1.72
N LYS A 200 22.58 17.81 -2.88
CA LYS A 200 21.70 18.92 -3.24
C LYS A 200 20.56 18.43 -4.13
N ALA A 201 19.52 19.24 -4.28
CA ALA A 201 18.39 18.97 -5.15
C ALA A 201 18.82 18.68 -6.60
N ASP A 202 19.71 19.49 -7.14
CA ASP A 202 20.22 19.36 -8.53
C ASP A 202 21.02 18.05 -8.73
N ASP A 203 21.60 17.52 -7.68
CA ASP A 203 22.39 16.29 -7.72
C ASP A 203 21.50 15.02 -7.83
N LEU A 204 20.23 15.09 -7.41
CA LEU A 204 19.33 13.93 -7.40
C LEU A 204 19.24 13.26 -8.78
N ARG A 205 19.18 14.06 -9.83
CA ARG A 205 19.11 13.55 -11.20
C ARG A 205 20.35 12.74 -11.59
N SER A 206 21.53 13.13 -11.11
CA SER A 206 22.79 12.41 -11.35
C SER A 206 22.86 11.09 -10.58
N TYR A 207 22.26 11.06 -9.39
CA TYR A 207 22.20 9.86 -8.56
C TYR A 207 21.08 8.90 -8.92
N LEU A 208 19.90 9.38 -9.28
CA LEU A 208 18.69 8.57 -9.41
C LEU A 208 18.12 8.51 -10.83
N GLY A 209 18.69 9.32 -11.75
CA GLY A 209 18.19 9.44 -13.11
C GLY A 209 17.05 10.49 -13.24
N PRO A 210 16.26 10.43 -14.30
CA PRO A 210 15.20 11.40 -14.54
C PRO A 210 14.14 11.35 -13.44
N ILE A 211 13.47 12.48 -13.23
CA ILE A 211 12.34 12.62 -12.30
C ILE A 211 11.29 11.55 -12.65
N LYS A 212 10.86 10.80 -11.64
CA LYS A 212 9.87 9.72 -11.79
C LYS A 212 8.43 10.23 -11.72
N PHE A 213 8.20 11.21 -10.86
CA PHE A 213 6.89 11.80 -10.63
C PHE A 213 6.99 13.32 -10.78
N LEU A 214 6.36 13.84 -11.81
CA LEU A 214 6.26 15.29 -11.97
C LEU A 214 5.34 15.83 -10.87
N PRO A 215 5.70 16.95 -10.20
CA PRO A 215 4.76 17.65 -9.35
C PRO A 215 3.52 17.96 -10.19
N GLN A 216 2.35 17.63 -9.69
CA GLN A 216 1.11 18.05 -10.34
C GLN A 216 1.01 19.56 -10.14
N LEU A 217 1.47 20.29 -11.16
CA LEU A 217 1.48 21.75 -11.14
C LEU A 217 0.04 22.25 -11.09
N SER A 218 -0.23 23.02 -10.04
CA SER A 218 -1.45 23.82 -9.91
C SER A 218 -1.48 25.03 -10.88
N GLU A 219 -0.47 25.17 -11.73
CA GLU A 219 -0.32 26.26 -12.71
C GLU A 219 -0.78 25.80 -14.10
N ILE A 220 -1.98 25.30 -14.19
CA ILE A 220 -2.64 25.24 -15.48
C ILE A 220 -3.50 26.50 -15.55
N ASP A 221 -3.18 27.37 -16.49
CA ASP A 221 -4.05 28.49 -16.85
C ASP A 221 -5.48 27.98 -17.06
N ASP A 222 -6.47 28.78 -16.72
CA ASP A 222 -7.87 28.45 -16.91
C ASP A 222 -8.12 28.05 -18.36
N THR A 223 -8.29 26.73 -18.56
CA THR A 223 -8.50 26.14 -19.88
C THR A 223 -9.95 25.71 -20.02
N VAL A 224 -10.61 26.20 -21.07
CA VAL A 224 -11.98 25.81 -21.38
C VAL A 224 -12.05 24.30 -21.66
N GLY A 225 -12.95 23.60 -20.98
CA GLY A 225 -13.09 22.15 -21.10
C GLY A 225 -12.21 21.36 -20.13
N MET A 226 -11.53 22.02 -19.22
CA MET A 226 -10.73 21.35 -18.18
C MET A 226 -11.25 21.74 -16.79
N SER A 227 -11.36 20.77 -15.90
CA SER A 227 -11.71 20.98 -14.50
C SER A 227 -10.76 20.22 -13.60
N THR A 228 -10.40 20.85 -12.48
CA THR A 228 -9.53 20.23 -11.46
C THR A 228 -10.39 19.46 -10.46
N GLY A 229 -10.16 18.17 -10.38
CA GLY A 229 -10.72 17.29 -9.36
C GLY A 229 -9.68 16.95 -8.29
N LEU A 230 -10.15 16.41 -7.18
CA LEU A 230 -9.31 15.84 -6.13
C LEU A 230 -9.53 14.33 -6.10
N ALA A 231 -8.44 13.59 -6.11
CA ALA A 231 -8.43 12.14 -5.91
C ALA A 231 -7.67 11.82 -4.62
N TRP A 232 -8.13 10.79 -3.93
CA TRP A 232 -7.42 10.25 -2.77
C TRP A 232 -6.94 8.84 -3.09
N SER A 233 -5.71 8.53 -2.68
CA SER A 233 -5.13 7.21 -2.75
C SER A 233 -4.41 6.90 -1.45
N GLU A 234 -4.01 5.67 -1.25
CA GLU A 234 -3.18 5.29 -0.08
C GLU A 234 -1.87 6.08 0.00
N ALA A 235 -1.36 6.55 -1.14
CA ALA A 235 -0.17 7.39 -1.22
C ALA A 235 -0.43 8.87 -0.86
N GLY A 236 -1.68 9.26 -0.62
CA GLY A 236 -2.11 10.62 -0.29
C GLY A 236 -3.09 11.20 -1.29
N GLY A 237 -3.42 12.50 -1.11
CA GLY A 237 -4.24 13.26 -2.04
C GLY A 237 -3.49 13.59 -3.33
N SER A 238 -4.17 13.59 -4.45
CA SER A 238 -3.65 14.01 -5.74
C SER A 238 -4.65 14.88 -6.49
N ILE A 239 -4.12 15.79 -7.32
CA ILE A 239 -4.93 16.56 -8.24
C ILE A 239 -5.21 15.70 -9.48
N LEU A 240 -6.42 15.76 -9.95
CA LEU A 240 -6.90 15.03 -11.12
C LEU A 240 -7.48 16.05 -12.11
N PHE A 241 -7.06 15.99 -13.37
CA PHE A 241 -7.62 16.83 -14.41
C PHE A 241 -8.71 16.06 -15.14
N ILE A 242 -9.88 16.68 -15.22
CA ILE A 242 -11.03 16.16 -15.97
C ILE A 242 -11.14 16.99 -17.22
N GLU A 243 -10.90 16.36 -18.37
CA GLU A 243 -10.98 16.99 -19.67
C GLU A 243 -12.34 16.71 -20.33
N VAL A 244 -13.00 17.73 -20.81
CA VAL A 244 -14.28 17.62 -21.49
C VAL A 244 -14.20 18.23 -22.87
N THR A 245 -14.49 17.43 -23.89
CA THR A 245 -14.52 17.88 -25.28
C THR A 245 -15.91 17.74 -25.85
N LEU A 246 -16.36 18.75 -26.54
CA LEU A 246 -17.65 18.78 -27.24
C LEU A 246 -17.41 18.55 -28.73
N MET A 247 -18.19 17.65 -29.32
CA MET A 247 -18.12 17.31 -30.75
C MET A 247 -19.51 17.35 -31.37
N PRO A 248 -19.65 17.71 -32.68
CA PRO A 248 -20.91 17.52 -33.39
C PRO A 248 -21.35 16.05 -33.33
N GLY A 249 -22.58 15.78 -32.90
CA GLY A 249 -23.03 14.40 -32.70
C GLY A 249 -24.52 14.28 -32.46
N LYS A 250 -24.93 13.21 -31.75
CA LYS A 250 -26.33 12.81 -31.51
C LYS A 250 -26.70 12.77 -30.02
N GLY A 251 -25.87 13.32 -29.15
CA GLY A 251 -26.08 13.32 -27.70
C GLY A 251 -25.41 12.16 -26.94
N THR A 252 -24.42 11.52 -27.55
CA THR A 252 -23.69 10.41 -26.93
C THR A 252 -22.69 10.98 -25.91
N VAL A 253 -22.55 10.25 -24.78
CA VAL A 253 -21.52 10.55 -23.77
C VAL A 253 -20.47 9.43 -23.81
N GLN A 254 -19.23 9.80 -24.10
CA GLN A 254 -18.09 8.90 -24.06
C GLN A 254 -17.27 9.16 -22.82
N LEU A 255 -16.93 8.10 -22.09
CA LEU A 255 -16.09 8.18 -20.89
C LEU A 255 -14.81 7.38 -21.16
N THR A 256 -13.64 8.00 -21.00
CA THR A 256 -12.34 7.36 -21.18
C THR A 256 -11.40 7.68 -20.04
N GLY A 257 -10.40 6.81 -19.84
CA GLY A 257 -9.43 6.88 -18.74
C GLY A 257 -9.58 5.72 -17.76
N GLN A 258 -8.86 5.77 -16.66
CA GLN A 258 -8.95 4.74 -15.60
C GLN A 258 -10.12 5.06 -14.66
N LEU A 259 -11.33 4.85 -15.13
CA LEU A 259 -12.55 5.14 -14.38
C LEU A 259 -13.06 3.85 -13.70
N GLY A 260 -13.07 3.84 -12.37
CA GLY A 260 -13.85 2.88 -11.60
C GLY A 260 -15.37 3.11 -11.77
N ASP A 261 -16.19 2.17 -11.33
CA ASP A 261 -17.65 2.25 -11.54
C ASP A 261 -18.27 3.47 -10.86
N VAL A 262 -17.81 3.84 -9.66
CA VAL A 262 -18.26 5.06 -8.95
C VAL A 262 -17.99 6.33 -9.77
N MET A 263 -16.85 6.44 -10.43
CA MET A 263 -16.52 7.61 -11.26
C MET A 263 -17.36 7.64 -12.54
N LYS A 264 -17.66 6.48 -13.12
CA LYS A 264 -18.59 6.40 -14.26
C LYS A 264 -20.01 6.86 -13.90
N GLU A 265 -20.51 6.41 -12.75
CA GLU A 265 -21.80 6.86 -12.21
C GLU A 265 -21.79 8.35 -11.91
N SER A 266 -20.72 8.88 -11.32
CA SER A 266 -20.56 10.31 -11.05
C SER A 266 -20.61 11.15 -12.32
N ALA A 267 -19.96 10.69 -13.39
CA ALA A 267 -20.00 11.38 -14.69
C ALA A 267 -21.43 11.35 -15.28
N GLN A 268 -22.14 10.23 -15.16
CA GLN A 268 -23.55 10.13 -15.61
C GLN A 268 -24.48 11.03 -14.78
N ALA A 269 -24.29 11.11 -13.47
CA ALA A 269 -25.03 12.00 -12.59
C ALA A 269 -24.79 13.47 -12.94
N ALA A 270 -23.53 13.86 -13.18
CA ALA A 270 -23.17 15.21 -13.62
C ALA A 270 -23.84 15.56 -14.95
N MET A 271 -23.84 14.65 -15.91
CA MET A 271 -24.54 14.85 -17.19
C MET A 271 -26.07 15.00 -17.04
N SER A 272 -26.67 14.24 -16.14
CA SER A 272 -28.09 14.35 -15.82
C SER A 272 -28.40 15.70 -15.18
N TYR A 273 -27.55 16.18 -14.29
CA TYR A 273 -27.65 17.52 -13.67
C TYR A 273 -27.58 18.61 -14.74
N VAL A 274 -26.55 18.60 -15.59
CA VAL A 274 -26.39 19.60 -16.65
C VAL A 274 -27.59 19.60 -17.61
N ARG A 275 -28.12 18.41 -17.95
CA ARG A 275 -29.33 18.29 -18.79
C ARG A 275 -30.57 18.87 -18.12
N SER A 276 -30.77 18.69 -16.82
CA SER A 276 -31.93 19.20 -16.10
C SER A 276 -31.89 20.72 -15.90
N HIS A 277 -30.67 21.29 -15.80
CA HIS A 277 -30.44 22.72 -15.53
C HIS A 277 -29.99 23.49 -16.79
N TRP A 278 -30.28 22.99 -17.96
CA TRP A 278 -29.81 23.55 -19.24
C TRP A 278 -30.15 25.04 -19.42
N LYS A 279 -31.34 25.50 -18.94
CA LYS A 279 -31.76 26.89 -19.01
C LYS A 279 -30.89 27.80 -18.15
N GLU A 280 -30.63 27.39 -16.91
CA GLU A 280 -29.81 28.14 -15.96
C GLU A 280 -28.36 28.24 -16.42
N LEU A 281 -27.88 27.22 -17.13
CA LEU A 281 -26.55 27.16 -17.72
C LEU A 281 -26.44 27.88 -19.08
N GLY A 282 -27.53 28.47 -19.57
CA GLY A 282 -27.54 29.20 -20.83
C GLY A 282 -27.38 28.34 -22.08
N LEU A 283 -27.66 27.04 -21.98
CA LEU A 283 -27.54 26.10 -23.09
C LEU A 283 -28.81 26.13 -23.98
N PRO A 284 -28.69 25.92 -25.32
CA PRO A 284 -29.84 25.78 -26.19
C PRO A 284 -30.64 24.52 -25.87
N GLU A 285 -31.99 24.57 -26.03
CA GLU A 285 -32.88 23.45 -25.73
C GLU A 285 -32.49 22.12 -26.43
N LYS A 286 -31.98 22.19 -27.66
CA LYS A 286 -31.57 21.02 -28.46
C LYS A 286 -30.05 20.76 -28.39
N PHE A 287 -29.33 21.34 -27.41
CA PHE A 287 -27.90 21.20 -27.30
C PHE A 287 -27.46 19.72 -27.25
N PHE A 288 -28.04 18.95 -26.35
CA PHE A 288 -27.70 17.51 -26.15
C PHE A 288 -28.19 16.58 -27.29
N GLN A 289 -28.93 17.07 -28.26
CA GLN A 289 -29.32 16.29 -29.44
C GLN A 289 -28.35 16.47 -30.61
N LYS A 290 -27.46 17.47 -30.54
CA LYS A 290 -26.56 17.85 -31.63
C LYS A 290 -25.11 17.76 -31.28
N VAL A 291 -24.78 17.45 -30.01
CA VAL A 291 -23.42 17.46 -29.48
C VAL A 291 -23.14 16.16 -28.75
N ASP A 292 -22.09 15.48 -29.14
CA ASP A 292 -21.51 14.38 -28.36
C ASP A 292 -20.50 14.96 -27.36
N ILE A 293 -20.42 14.38 -26.20
CA ILE A 293 -19.58 14.82 -25.09
C ILE A 293 -18.59 13.74 -24.76
N HIS A 294 -17.32 14.06 -24.82
CA HIS A 294 -16.25 13.17 -24.42
C HIS A 294 -15.63 13.68 -23.12
N VAL A 295 -15.72 12.87 -22.08
CA VAL A 295 -15.07 13.12 -20.78
C VAL A 295 -13.89 12.19 -20.65
N HIS A 296 -12.71 12.78 -20.49
CA HIS A 296 -11.47 12.03 -20.29
C HIS A 296 -10.90 12.33 -18.93
N VAL A 297 -10.51 11.28 -18.20
CA VAL A 297 -9.86 11.38 -16.88
C VAL A 297 -8.52 10.67 -16.98
N PRO A 298 -7.44 11.39 -17.31
CA PRO A 298 -6.12 10.80 -17.43
C PRO A 298 -5.61 10.36 -16.06
N GLY A 299 -5.32 9.06 -15.95
CA GLY A 299 -4.52 8.49 -14.86
C GLY A 299 -4.99 8.78 -13.44
N GLY A 300 -6.14 8.23 -13.07
CA GLY A 300 -6.52 8.15 -11.66
C GLY A 300 -5.79 7.02 -10.94
#